data_e35e1dd083f4a7fdf3cd38f62900760a
#
_entry.id   e35e1dd083f4a7fdf3cd38f62900760a
#
_cell.length_a   1.000
_cell.length_b   1.000
_cell.length_c   1.000
_cell.angle_alpha   90.00
_cell.angle_beta   90.00
_cell.angle_gamma   90.00
#
_symmetry.space_group_name_H-M   'P 1'
#
loop_
_entity.id
_entity.type
_entity.pdbx_description
1 polymer ?
#
loop_
_entity_poly.entity_id
_entity_poly.type
_entity_poly.pdbx_seq_one_letter_code
_entity_poly.pdbx_strand_id
1 'polypeptide(L)'
;MCRATEWRPTATAYHACRLSWLRLGCSYCLNPQCRADDSPCLWHTPETLYEEVRADELYFLATGGGITFGGGITFGGGEPLLYPDFIVRFRELCGPQWKINVETSLNVAAANVEAIADVVDAWFIDVKDLDADIYRRYTGHDNAQVIDNLSLIAGGGRAGRCVIRLPLIPGYNTDATAQVQKPG
;
A
#
# COMPACT_ATOMS: atom_id res chain seq x y z
N MET A 1 13.79 3.40 -11.18
CA MET A 1 13.17 4.75 -11.24
C MET A 1 11.67 4.55 -11.09
N CYS A 2 11.06 5.22 -10.15
CA CYS A 2 9.63 5.06 -9.85
C CYS A 2 8.90 6.37 -10.15
N ARG A 3 7.69 6.26 -10.69
CA ARG A 3 6.85 7.40 -11.02
C ARG A 3 5.98 7.73 -9.80
N ALA A 4 6.25 8.87 -9.15
CA ALA A 4 5.41 9.37 -8.06
C ALA A 4 4.47 10.45 -8.58
N THR A 5 3.17 10.34 -8.30
CA THR A 5 2.17 11.33 -8.75
C THR A 5 1.94 12.44 -7.74
N GLU A 6 2.26 12.22 -6.49
CA GLU A 6 2.11 13.23 -5.45
C GLU A 6 2.97 12.89 -4.22
N TRP A 7 3.66 13.89 -3.74
CA TRP A 7 4.30 13.91 -2.45
C TRP A 7 3.63 15.01 -1.62
N ARG A 8 3.12 14.67 -0.43
CA ARG A 8 2.59 15.65 0.51
C ARG A 8 3.00 15.30 1.92
N PRO A 9 3.49 16.28 2.71
CA PRO A 9 3.52 16.13 4.14
C PRO A 9 2.06 15.98 4.62
N THR A 10 1.76 14.87 5.26
CA THR A 10 0.48 14.69 5.94
C THR A 10 0.55 15.37 7.30
N ALA A 11 -0.61 15.75 7.88
CA ALA A 11 -0.68 16.32 9.24
C ALA A 11 -0.21 15.33 10.33
N THR A 12 0.12 14.11 9.94
CA THR A 12 0.73 13.05 10.75
C THR A 12 2.19 12.91 10.36
N ALA A 13 3.02 12.34 11.23
CA ALA A 13 4.46 12.16 11.07
C ALA A 13 4.91 11.28 9.88
N TYR A 14 4.12 11.17 8.81
CA TYR A 14 4.39 10.36 7.64
C TYR A 14 4.40 11.17 6.36
N HIS A 15 5.33 10.83 5.48
CA HIS A 15 5.26 11.21 4.08
C HIS A 15 4.53 10.12 3.28
N ALA A 16 3.54 10.53 2.49
CA ALA A 16 2.86 9.64 1.56
C ALA A 16 3.52 9.75 0.18
N CYS A 17 4.16 8.67 -0.26
CA CYS A 17 4.67 8.53 -1.62
C CYS A 17 3.68 7.71 -2.44
N ARG A 18 3.03 8.34 -3.41
CA ARG A 18 2.08 7.66 -4.30
C ARG A 18 2.77 7.20 -5.55
N LEU A 19 2.97 5.89 -5.65
CA LEU A 19 3.55 5.25 -6.82
C LEU A 19 2.48 5.09 -7.89
N SER A 20 2.84 5.35 -9.16
CA SER A 20 1.95 5.15 -10.29
C SER A 20 1.94 3.68 -10.70
N TRP A 21 0.97 3.32 -11.51
CA TRP A 21 0.66 2.00 -12.02
C TRP A 21 -0.15 1.15 -11.03
N LEU A 22 -1.25 0.69 -11.54
CA LEU A 22 -2.17 -0.19 -10.85
C LEU A 22 -2.86 -1.05 -11.90
N ARG A 23 -2.86 -2.37 -11.70
CA ARG A 23 -3.57 -3.30 -12.59
C ARG A 23 -5.09 -3.19 -12.42
N LEU A 24 -5.54 -2.92 -11.19
CA LEU A 24 -6.96 -2.90 -10.86
C LEU A 24 -7.68 -1.72 -11.49
N GLY A 25 -8.84 -2.00 -12.09
CA GLY A 25 -9.74 -1.02 -12.68
C GLY A 25 -10.86 -0.56 -11.75
N CYS A 26 -10.63 -0.44 -10.44
CA CYS A 26 -11.67 -0.16 -9.46
C CYS A 26 -12.63 0.95 -9.91
N SER A 27 -13.93 0.66 -9.92
CA SER A 27 -14.98 1.61 -10.31
C SER A 27 -15.05 2.82 -9.39
N TYR A 28 -14.61 2.66 -8.13
CA TYR A 28 -14.56 3.72 -7.12
C TYR A 28 -13.12 3.99 -6.71
N CYS A 29 -12.31 4.49 -7.63
CA CYS A 29 -10.91 4.77 -7.38
C CYS A 29 -10.75 6.16 -6.76
N LEU A 30 -10.10 6.24 -5.58
CA LEU A 30 -9.78 7.52 -4.92
C LEU A 30 -8.58 8.22 -5.54
N ASN A 31 -7.75 7.49 -6.30
CA ASN A 31 -6.52 7.99 -6.92
C ASN A 31 -6.51 7.71 -8.44
N PRO A 32 -7.51 8.20 -9.20
CA PRO A 32 -7.59 7.91 -10.65
C PRO A 32 -6.37 8.42 -11.42
N GLN A 33 -5.71 9.49 -10.92
CA GLN A 33 -4.49 10.05 -11.48
C GLN A 33 -3.30 9.06 -11.45
N CYS A 34 -3.30 8.08 -10.55
CA CYS A 34 -2.25 7.05 -10.52
C CYS A 34 -2.37 6.02 -11.65
N ARG A 35 -3.49 6.03 -12.38
CA ARG A 35 -3.79 5.09 -13.48
C ARG A 35 -3.51 5.68 -14.85
N ALA A 36 -3.54 7.00 -14.98
CA ALA A 36 -3.37 7.67 -16.26
C ALA A 36 -1.88 7.81 -16.62
N ASP A 37 -1.52 7.42 -17.84
CA ASP A 37 -0.12 7.49 -18.32
C ASP A 37 0.35 8.93 -18.54
N ASP A 38 -0.58 9.86 -18.78
CA ASP A 38 -0.35 11.28 -19.06
C ASP A 38 -0.45 12.16 -17.81
N SER A 39 -0.73 11.60 -16.64
CA SER A 39 -0.80 12.37 -15.40
C SER A 39 0.55 13.00 -15.07
N PRO A 40 0.58 14.27 -14.63
CA PRO A 40 1.78 14.90 -14.11
C PRO A 40 2.41 14.05 -13.00
N CYS A 41 3.71 13.81 -13.11
CA CYS A 41 4.42 13.00 -12.14
C CYS A 41 5.86 13.46 -11.99
N LEU A 42 6.43 13.19 -10.84
CA LEU A 42 7.85 13.32 -10.56
C LEU A 42 8.50 11.94 -10.65
N TRP A 43 9.69 11.90 -11.22
CA TRP A 43 10.48 10.67 -11.31
C TRP A 43 11.54 10.67 -10.21
N HIS A 44 11.47 9.64 -9.35
CA HIS A 44 12.45 9.46 -8.28
C HIS A 44 13.21 8.15 -8.45
N THR A 45 14.48 8.16 -8.10
CA THR A 45 15.19 6.98 -7.65
C THR A 45 15.01 6.85 -6.13
N PRO A 46 15.32 5.69 -5.53
CA PRO A 46 15.32 5.58 -4.07
C PRO A 46 16.18 6.65 -3.39
N GLU A 47 17.32 6.97 -3.99
CA GLU A 47 18.27 7.97 -3.51
C GLU A 47 17.67 9.38 -3.53
N THR A 48 17.09 9.79 -4.67
CA THR A 48 16.51 11.14 -4.79
C THR A 48 15.30 11.32 -3.88
N LEU A 49 14.48 10.26 -3.72
CA LEU A 49 13.37 10.31 -2.76
C LEU A 49 13.87 10.40 -1.33
N TYR A 50 14.90 9.61 -0.98
CA TYR A 50 15.49 9.64 0.36
C TYR A 50 16.04 11.04 0.68
N GLU A 51 16.82 11.66 -0.22
CA GLU A 51 17.36 13.00 -0.01
C GLU A 51 16.26 14.06 0.20
N GLU A 52 15.15 13.93 -0.48
CA GLU A 52 14.02 14.85 -0.34
C GLU A 52 13.30 14.66 1.00
N VAL A 53 13.00 13.39 1.36
CA VAL A 53 12.25 13.07 2.58
C VAL A 53 13.08 13.23 3.85
N ARG A 54 14.40 13.06 3.78
CA ARG A 54 15.29 13.17 4.96
C ARG A 54 15.32 14.56 5.57
N ALA A 55 14.86 15.59 4.87
CA ALA A 55 14.72 16.92 5.45
C ALA A 55 13.86 16.93 6.73
N ASP A 56 12.94 15.98 6.83
CA ASP A 56 12.03 15.80 7.97
C ASP A 56 12.45 14.66 8.93
N GLU A 57 13.67 14.15 8.81
CA GLU A 57 14.18 13.05 9.63
C GLU A 57 14.06 13.30 11.13
N LEU A 58 14.41 14.49 11.57
CA LEU A 58 14.30 14.86 13.01
C LEU A 58 12.85 14.76 13.48
N TYR A 59 11.89 15.08 12.63
CA TYR A 59 10.48 14.95 12.96
C TYR A 59 10.06 13.49 13.06
N PHE A 60 10.52 12.63 12.16
CA PHE A 60 10.26 11.18 12.22
C PHE A 60 10.82 10.57 13.51
N LEU A 61 12.03 10.93 13.90
CA LEU A 61 12.68 10.41 15.11
C LEU A 61 12.04 10.94 16.38
N ALA A 62 11.64 12.23 16.40
CA ALA A 62 11.09 12.87 17.60
C ALA A 62 9.67 12.42 17.95
N THR A 63 8.84 12.12 16.93
CA THR A 63 7.42 11.80 17.15
C THR A 63 7.19 10.37 17.60
N GLY A 64 8.17 9.49 17.53
CA GLY A 64 8.07 8.07 17.94
C GLY A 64 6.86 7.33 17.33
N GLY A 65 6.12 8.04 16.49
CA GLY A 65 4.88 7.66 15.88
C GLY A 65 3.67 7.74 16.80
N GLY A 66 2.80 8.69 16.53
CA GLY A 66 1.44 8.66 17.05
C GLY A 66 0.73 7.35 16.72
N ILE A 67 -0.50 7.22 17.11
CA ILE A 67 -1.43 6.06 17.10
C ILE A 67 -1.24 5.00 15.99
N THR A 68 -0.46 5.26 14.96
CA THR A 68 -0.15 4.36 13.85
C THR A 68 1.36 4.31 13.56
N PHE A 69 2.10 3.48 14.26
CA PHE A 69 3.39 2.90 13.83
C PHE A 69 4.63 3.80 13.62
N GLY A 70 4.83 4.88 14.36
CA GLY A 70 6.10 5.63 14.29
C GLY A 70 6.24 6.57 13.07
N GLY A 71 7.13 7.53 13.11
CA GLY A 71 7.41 8.44 12.01
C GLY A 71 8.14 7.75 10.84
N GLY A 72 7.82 8.08 9.60
CA GLY A 72 8.43 7.46 8.43
C GLY A 72 7.74 7.75 7.11
N ILE A 73 7.79 6.81 6.20
CA ILE A 73 7.19 6.91 4.86
C ILE A 73 6.14 5.84 4.63
N THR A 74 5.04 6.21 3.97
CA THR A 74 4.02 5.27 3.49
C THR A 74 4.03 5.27 1.96
N PHE A 75 4.31 4.11 1.37
CA PHE A 75 4.17 3.88 -0.06
C PHE A 75 2.75 3.42 -0.37
N GLY A 76 2.10 4.11 -1.30
CA GLY A 76 0.71 3.83 -1.69
C GLY A 76 0.38 4.40 -3.07
N GLY A 77 -0.86 4.73 -3.30
CA GLY A 77 -1.35 5.41 -4.50
C GLY A 77 -1.85 4.46 -5.58
N GLY A 78 -1.00 3.99 -6.49
CA GLY A 78 -1.24 2.87 -7.38
C GLY A 78 -1.06 1.56 -6.62
N GLU A 79 -0.11 0.72 -7.05
CA GLU A 79 0.24 -0.50 -6.34
C GLU A 79 1.75 -0.50 -6.03
N PRO A 80 2.15 -0.17 -4.79
CA PRO A 80 3.57 -0.07 -4.44
C PRO A 80 4.32 -1.39 -4.57
N LEU A 81 3.64 -2.51 -4.43
CA LEU A 81 4.24 -3.84 -4.56
C LEU A 81 4.67 -4.19 -6.01
N LEU A 82 4.38 -3.34 -6.98
CA LEU A 82 4.96 -3.45 -8.32
C LEU A 82 6.41 -2.97 -8.37
N TYR A 83 6.91 -2.35 -7.29
CA TYR A 83 8.25 -1.78 -7.20
C TYR A 83 9.02 -2.28 -5.97
N PRO A 84 9.14 -3.61 -5.78
CA PRO A 84 9.76 -4.16 -4.58
C PRO A 84 11.22 -3.71 -4.42
N ASP A 85 12.00 -3.72 -5.49
CA ASP A 85 13.42 -3.32 -5.46
C ASP A 85 13.60 -1.85 -5.02
N PHE A 86 12.66 -0.99 -5.40
CA PHE A 86 12.67 0.41 -4.99
C PHE A 86 12.50 0.53 -3.46
N ILE A 87 11.55 -0.21 -2.89
CA ILE A 87 11.26 -0.19 -1.46
C ILE A 87 12.41 -0.80 -0.66
N VAL A 88 12.97 -1.91 -1.14
CA VAL A 88 14.16 -2.54 -0.53
C VAL A 88 15.33 -1.57 -0.52
N ARG A 89 15.63 -0.97 -1.68
CA ARG A 89 16.72 0.00 -1.78
C ARG A 89 16.50 1.25 -0.91
N PHE A 90 15.25 1.72 -0.81
CA PHE A 90 14.90 2.83 0.08
C PHE A 90 15.15 2.46 1.56
N ARG A 91 14.83 1.22 1.96
CA ARG A 91 15.13 0.71 3.32
C ARG A 91 16.62 0.72 3.61
N GLU A 92 17.45 0.31 2.65
CA GLU A 92 18.90 0.36 2.81
C GLU A 92 19.42 1.78 3.08
N LEU A 93 18.82 2.78 2.43
CA LEU A 93 19.19 4.19 2.59
C LEU A 93 18.74 4.79 3.93
N CYS A 94 17.48 4.57 4.32
CA CYS A 94 16.93 5.18 5.53
C CYS A 94 17.23 4.39 6.81
N GLY A 95 17.72 3.14 6.70
CA GLY A 95 18.02 2.29 7.85
C GLY A 95 16.77 1.86 8.65
N PRO A 96 16.96 1.21 9.79
CA PRO A 96 15.86 0.63 10.58
C PRO A 96 15.09 1.64 11.43
N GLN A 97 15.57 2.86 11.57
CA GLN A 97 14.96 3.87 12.44
C GLN A 97 13.70 4.48 11.82
N TRP A 98 13.65 4.58 10.51
CA TRP A 98 12.45 5.04 9.83
C TRP A 98 11.46 3.89 9.66
N LYS A 99 10.18 4.19 9.83
CA LYS A 99 9.12 3.22 9.56
C LYS A 99 8.74 3.27 8.09
N ILE A 100 8.70 2.10 7.46
CA ILE A 100 8.19 1.92 6.11
C ILE A 100 6.86 1.21 6.18
N ASN A 101 5.81 1.88 5.70
CA ASN A 101 4.48 1.32 5.58
C ASN A 101 4.13 1.16 4.11
N VAL A 102 3.24 0.22 3.81
CA VAL A 102 2.68 0.06 2.47
C VAL A 102 1.17 0.02 2.51
N GLU A 103 0.53 0.70 1.55
CA GLU A 103 -0.90 0.60 1.26
C GLU A 103 -1.09 -0.19 -0.03
N THR A 104 -1.63 -1.37 0.04
CA THR A 104 -1.69 -2.31 -1.07
C THR A 104 -3.03 -3.01 -1.20
N SER A 105 -3.39 -3.39 -2.43
CA SER A 105 -4.49 -4.30 -2.71
C SER A 105 -4.10 -5.78 -2.59
N LEU A 106 -2.81 -6.08 -2.49
CA LEU A 106 -2.22 -7.43 -2.59
C LEU A 106 -2.50 -8.17 -3.92
N ASN A 107 -3.08 -7.54 -4.92
CA ASN A 107 -3.31 -8.19 -6.22
C ASN A 107 -2.05 -8.13 -7.10
N VAL A 108 -0.99 -8.80 -6.63
CA VAL A 108 0.34 -8.85 -7.25
C VAL A 108 0.93 -10.26 -7.13
N ALA A 109 2.01 -10.53 -7.87
CA ALA A 109 2.74 -11.80 -7.73
C ALA A 109 3.27 -11.97 -6.29
N ALA A 110 3.20 -13.19 -5.76
CA ALA A 110 3.67 -13.52 -4.41
C ALA A 110 5.14 -13.13 -4.19
N ALA A 111 5.98 -13.29 -5.20
CA ALA A 111 7.39 -12.90 -5.13
C ALA A 111 7.60 -11.42 -4.78
N ASN A 112 6.70 -10.52 -5.20
CA ASN A 112 6.77 -9.11 -4.86
C ASN A 112 6.47 -8.86 -3.37
N VAL A 113 5.54 -9.62 -2.81
CA VAL A 113 5.21 -9.59 -1.37
C VAL A 113 6.39 -10.10 -0.55
N GLU A 114 6.95 -11.26 -0.95
CA GLU A 114 8.10 -11.88 -0.28
C GLU A 114 9.31 -10.96 -0.27
N ALA A 115 9.60 -10.29 -1.40
CA ALA A 115 10.75 -9.42 -1.55
C ALA A 115 10.80 -8.27 -0.53
N ILE A 116 9.64 -7.76 -0.10
CA ILE A 116 9.58 -6.62 0.85
C ILE A 116 9.12 -7.02 2.25
N ALA A 117 8.80 -8.28 2.46
CA ALA A 117 8.16 -8.74 3.70
C ALA A 117 8.96 -8.41 4.97
N ASP A 118 10.28 -8.38 4.87
CA ASP A 118 11.18 -8.12 6.01
C ASP A 118 11.58 -6.64 6.15
N VAL A 119 11.33 -5.83 5.12
CA VAL A 119 11.69 -4.41 5.14
C VAL A 119 10.51 -3.48 5.44
N VAL A 120 9.28 -4.00 5.40
CA VAL A 120 8.05 -3.25 5.71
C VAL A 120 7.69 -3.40 7.19
N ASP A 121 7.43 -2.29 7.85
CA ASP A 121 7.03 -2.26 9.28
C ASP A 121 5.53 -2.45 9.47
N ALA A 122 4.70 -1.88 8.59
CA ALA A 122 3.24 -2.04 8.65
C ALA A 122 2.59 -2.13 7.27
N TRP A 123 1.54 -2.93 7.20
CA TRP A 123 0.77 -3.22 5.99
C TRP A 123 -0.65 -2.71 6.15
N PHE A 124 -1.08 -1.83 5.27
CA PHE A 124 -2.46 -1.41 5.13
C PHE A 124 -3.04 -2.10 3.90
N ILE A 125 -3.85 -3.12 4.12
CA ILE A 125 -4.30 -4.01 3.06
C ILE A 125 -5.75 -3.71 2.72
N ASP A 126 -5.99 -3.21 1.50
CA ASP A 126 -7.32 -2.95 0.99
C ASP A 126 -7.89 -4.22 0.34
N VAL A 127 -8.54 -5.05 1.10
CA VAL A 127 -9.30 -6.19 0.58
C VAL A 127 -10.62 -5.66 0.01
N LYS A 128 -10.73 -5.60 -1.33
CA LYS A 128 -11.88 -5.00 -1.98
C LYS A 128 -13.15 -5.82 -1.79
N ASP A 129 -13.06 -7.15 -1.91
CA ASP A 129 -14.06 -8.13 -1.47
C ASP A 129 -13.42 -9.54 -1.43
N LEU A 130 -13.96 -10.44 -0.62
CA LEU A 130 -13.58 -11.86 -0.62
C LEU A 130 -14.42 -12.69 -1.60
N ASP A 131 -15.63 -12.22 -1.92
CA ASP A 131 -16.44 -12.81 -2.97
C ASP A 131 -15.83 -12.50 -4.34
N ALA A 132 -15.53 -13.54 -5.11
CA ALA A 132 -14.81 -13.42 -6.39
C ALA A 132 -15.63 -12.66 -7.46
N ASP A 133 -16.94 -12.79 -7.45
CA ASP A 133 -17.81 -12.15 -8.43
C ASP A 133 -17.98 -10.67 -8.10
N ILE A 134 -18.15 -10.33 -6.82
CA ILE A 134 -18.17 -8.93 -6.36
C ILE A 134 -16.83 -8.27 -6.66
N TYR A 135 -15.72 -8.94 -6.30
CA TYR A 135 -14.37 -8.43 -6.54
C TYR A 135 -14.15 -8.15 -8.04
N ARG A 136 -14.52 -9.10 -8.92
CA ARG A 136 -14.36 -8.95 -10.37
C ARG A 136 -15.22 -7.82 -10.95
N ARG A 137 -16.46 -7.69 -10.51
CA ARG A 137 -17.35 -6.61 -10.95
C ARG A 137 -16.80 -5.24 -10.56
N TYR A 138 -16.16 -5.14 -9.40
CA TYR A 138 -15.65 -3.90 -8.85
C TYR A 138 -14.28 -3.51 -9.41
N THR A 139 -13.36 -4.49 -9.55
CA THR A 139 -11.96 -4.26 -9.90
C THR A 139 -11.60 -4.59 -11.34
N GLY A 140 -12.40 -5.41 -12.01
CA GLY A 140 -12.10 -5.98 -13.33
C GLY A 140 -11.16 -7.21 -13.28
N HIS A 141 -10.76 -7.69 -12.09
CA HIS A 141 -9.82 -8.80 -11.90
C HIS A 141 -10.36 -9.82 -10.92
N ASP A 142 -9.75 -11.01 -10.85
CA ASP A 142 -10.01 -11.98 -9.79
C ASP A 142 -9.26 -11.66 -8.51
N ASN A 143 -9.66 -12.29 -7.40
CA ASN A 143 -9.08 -12.10 -6.08
C ASN A 143 -8.17 -13.25 -5.62
N ALA A 144 -7.87 -14.22 -6.46
CA ALA A 144 -7.08 -15.39 -6.06
C ALA A 144 -5.72 -14.98 -5.49
N GLN A 145 -4.98 -14.10 -6.19
CA GLN A 145 -3.69 -13.58 -5.70
C GLN A 145 -3.82 -12.87 -4.36
N VAL A 146 -4.92 -12.17 -4.11
CA VAL A 146 -5.13 -11.48 -2.82
C VAL A 146 -5.27 -12.49 -1.69
N ILE A 147 -6.03 -13.56 -1.89
CA ILE A 147 -6.25 -14.62 -0.90
C ILE A 147 -4.94 -15.37 -0.60
N ASP A 148 -4.19 -15.71 -1.64
CA ASP A 148 -2.90 -16.38 -1.51
C ASP A 148 -1.90 -15.50 -0.76
N ASN A 149 -1.80 -14.22 -1.10
CA ASN A 149 -0.90 -13.27 -0.46
C ASN A 149 -1.30 -12.94 0.99
N LEU A 150 -2.60 -12.89 1.31
CA LEU A 150 -3.06 -12.80 2.70
C LEU A 150 -2.59 -14.00 3.52
N SER A 151 -2.70 -15.21 2.96
CA SER A 151 -2.24 -16.44 3.59
C SER A 151 -0.73 -16.44 3.78
N LEU A 152 0.03 -15.97 2.80
CA LEU A 152 1.49 -15.80 2.86
C LEU A 152 1.91 -14.87 4.01
N ILE A 153 1.28 -13.70 4.12
CA ILE A 153 1.57 -12.73 5.18
C ILE A 153 1.22 -13.30 6.56
N ALA A 154 0.06 -13.94 6.69
CA ALA A 154 -0.38 -14.55 7.94
C ALA A 154 0.55 -15.70 8.38
N GLY A 155 0.90 -16.60 7.45
CA GLY A 155 1.81 -17.72 7.70
C GLY A 155 3.23 -17.28 8.07
N GLY A 156 3.67 -16.12 7.60
CA GLY A 156 4.97 -15.53 7.93
C GLY A 156 5.04 -14.84 9.31
N GLY A 157 4.01 -14.96 10.16
CA GLY A 157 4.00 -14.33 11.49
C GLY A 157 3.87 -12.80 11.47
N ARG A 158 3.44 -12.24 10.35
CA ARG A 158 3.36 -10.78 10.12
C ARG A 158 1.98 -10.19 10.40
N ALA A 159 0.99 -11.02 10.80
CA ALA A 159 -0.39 -10.59 11.02
C ALA A 159 -0.51 -9.41 11.99
N GLY A 160 0.31 -9.38 13.04
CA GLY A 160 0.32 -8.28 14.01
C GLY A 160 0.79 -6.92 13.46
N ARG A 161 1.29 -6.88 12.21
CA ARG A 161 1.71 -5.65 11.51
C ARG A 161 0.74 -5.25 10.39
N CYS A 162 -0.43 -5.91 10.32
CA CYS A 162 -1.40 -5.71 9.25
C CYS A 162 -2.64 -5.00 9.77
N VAL A 163 -3.10 -4.04 9.00
CA VAL A 163 -4.42 -3.42 9.12
C VAL A 163 -5.21 -3.78 7.86
N ILE A 164 -6.25 -4.59 8.02
CA ILE A 164 -7.14 -4.95 6.92
C ILE A 164 -8.23 -3.90 6.81
N ARG A 165 -8.36 -3.31 5.63
CA ARG A 165 -9.43 -2.36 5.30
C ARG A 165 -10.40 -3.05 4.35
N LEU A 166 -11.69 -3.05 4.71
CA LEU A 166 -12.78 -3.61 3.91
C LEU A 166 -13.70 -2.46 3.48
N PRO A 167 -13.55 -1.93 2.27
CA PRO A 167 -14.38 -0.82 1.82
C PRO A 167 -15.83 -1.30 1.62
N LEU A 168 -16.78 -0.54 2.15
CA LEU A 168 -18.20 -0.72 1.86
C LEU A 168 -18.55 0.12 0.63
N ILE A 169 -18.94 -0.55 -0.45
CA ILE A 169 -19.14 0.08 -1.75
C ILE A 169 -20.61 -0.07 -2.16
N PRO A 170 -21.35 1.05 -2.20
CA PRO A 170 -22.76 1.02 -2.60
C PRO A 170 -22.96 0.34 -3.96
N GLY A 171 -23.95 -0.56 -4.02
CA GLY A 171 -24.28 -1.32 -5.24
C GLY A 171 -23.35 -2.51 -5.52
N TYR A 172 -22.33 -2.77 -4.69
CA TYR A 172 -21.44 -3.92 -4.83
C TYR A 172 -21.49 -4.86 -3.62
N ASN A 173 -21.25 -4.36 -2.42
CA ASN A 173 -21.15 -5.18 -1.20
C ASN A 173 -21.86 -4.58 0.01
N THR A 174 -22.82 -3.71 -0.20
CA THR A 174 -23.62 -3.09 0.88
C THR A 174 -24.94 -3.78 1.16
N ASP A 175 -25.34 -4.75 0.35
CA ASP A 175 -26.59 -5.50 0.54
C ASP A 175 -26.49 -6.45 1.74
N ALA A 176 -27.62 -6.67 2.42
CA ALA A 176 -27.68 -7.45 3.65
C ALA A 176 -27.13 -8.88 3.51
N THR A 177 -27.18 -9.46 2.31
CA THR A 177 -26.63 -10.79 1.98
C THR A 177 -25.10 -10.80 1.94
N ALA A 178 -24.46 -9.72 1.56
CA ALA A 178 -22.99 -9.59 1.51
C ALA A 178 -22.37 -9.45 2.92
N GLN A 179 -23.14 -9.03 3.91
CA GLN A 179 -22.66 -8.82 5.29
C GLN A 179 -22.60 -10.12 6.12
N VAL A 180 -23.31 -11.19 5.70
CA VAL A 180 -23.42 -12.44 6.47
C VAL A 180 -22.19 -13.35 6.28
N GLN A 181 -21.35 -13.12 5.30
CA GLN A 181 -20.17 -13.97 5.00
C GLN A 181 -18.86 -13.47 5.61
N LYS A 182 -18.89 -12.53 6.56
CA LYS A 182 -17.68 -12.14 7.29
C LYS A 182 -17.43 -13.19 8.38
N PRO A 183 -16.32 -13.93 8.33
CA PRO A 183 -15.94 -14.78 9.46
C PRO A 183 -15.68 -13.88 10.67
N GLY A 184 -16.25 -14.25 11.82
CA GLY A 184 -16.03 -13.60 13.11
C GLY A 184 -14.59 -13.78 13.60
#